data_2e1f6341840b63a34eaf265e9c7202f3
#
_entry.id   2e1f6341840b63a34eaf265e9c7202f3
#
_cell.length_a   1.000
_cell.length_b   1.000
_cell.length_c   1.000
_cell.angle_alpha   90.00
_cell.angle_beta   90.00
_cell.angle_gamma   90.00
#
_symmetry.space_group_name_H-M   'P 1'
#
loop_
_entity.id
_entity.type
_entity.pdbx_description
1 polymer ?
#
loop_
_entity_poly.entity_id
_entity_poly.type
_entity_poly.pdbx_seq_one_letter_code
_entity_poly.pdbx_strand_id
1 'polypeptide(L)'
;IPKSTLIIWDESQKLKGANTKNSETCLSALKQGYKMLFCSATNATNPLELKTVGMAIKLFENSKQYYTWLYAHGVSKGRFGLQFNDDKEVLKKLHEDIFVNRGVRLTRDTIPNFPESQIDAECYDMEEDAQNKINNIYSEMEAELDKLQKKIKKESKENTSELTAILRARQKIELVKVPLFIEMVEEAIENGMSVVVFCNFTETIDALSERLNTKCIVNGEAKYAKARQQNIDDFQADKQRIILVNIQAGGAGLSLHDLNGN
;
A
#
# COMPACT_ATOMS: atom_id res chain seq x y z
N ILE A 1 13.78 11.41 -26.86
CA ILE A 1 14.64 10.38 -26.23
C ILE A 1 15.20 9.52 -27.37
N PRO A 2 16.52 9.22 -27.42
CA PRO A 2 17.12 8.33 -28.41
C PRO A 2 16.50 6.94 -28.42
N LYS A 3 16.39 6.29 -29.58
CA LYS A 3 15.79 4.94 -29.71
C LYS A 3 16.62 3.84 -29.03
N SER A 4 17.88 4.08 -28.76
CA SER A 4 18.79 3.18 -28.01
C SER A 4 18.60 3.24 -26.49
N THR A 5 17.74 4.14 -25.99
CA THR A 5 17.49 4.32 -24.55
C THR A 5 16.75 3.10 -23.98
N LEU A 6 17.22 2.61 -22.84
CA LEU A 6 16.49 1.69 -21.97
C LEU A 6 15.70 2.52 -20.94
N ILE A 7 14.41 2.28 -20.83
CA ILE A 7 13.57 2.91 -19.82
C ILE A 7 13.42 1.92 -18.65
N ILE A 8 13.82 2.34 -17.45
CA ILE A 8 13.67 1.55 -16.23
C ILE A 8 12.46 2.09 -15.46
N TRP A 9 11.50 1.23 -15.21
CA TRP A 9 10.32 1.50 -14.39
C TRP A 9 10.58 0.95 -12.99
N ASP A 10 11.09 1.79 -12.11
CA ASP A 10 11.18 1.47 -10.70
C ASP A 10 9.82 1.62 -10.04
N GLU A 11 9.52 0.78 -9.04
CA GLU A 11 8.20 0.68 -8.43
C GLU A 11 7.09 0.45 -9.47
N SER A 12 7.29 -0.53 -10.35
CA SER A 12 6.40 -0.79 -11.49
C SER A 12 4.97 -1.20 -11.10
N GLN A 13 4.70 -1.54 -9.83
CA GLN A 13 3.34 -1.67 -9.32
C GLN A 13 2.52 -0.36 -9.42
N LYS A 14 3.15 0.79 -9.60
CA LYS A 14 2.45 2.06 -9.90
C LYS A 14 1.81 2.10 -11.30
N LEU A 15 2.02 1.04 -12.11
CA LEU A 15 1.39 0.83 -13.41
C LEU A 15 0.11 -0.03 -13.36
N LYS A 16 -0.39 -0.39 -12.18
CA LYS A 16 -1.59 -1.22 -11.98
C LYS A 16 -2.86 -0.62 -12.60
N GLY A 17 -3.03 0.68 -12.51
CA GLY A 17 -4.22 1.37 -13.01
C GLY A 17 -4.21 1.49 -14.51
N ALA A 18 -5.15 0.86 -15.20
CA ALA A 18 -5.19 0.81 -16.67
C ALA A 18 -5.31 2.20 -17.35
N ASN A 19 -5.84 3.21 -16.64
CA ASN A 19 -6.12 4.56 -17.17
C ASN A 19 -5.39 5.64 -16.35
N THR A 20 -4.21 5.34 -15.82
CA THR A 20 -3.39 6.31 -15.11
C THR A 20 -2.37 6.95 -16.06
N LYS A 21 -1.90 8.16 -15.74
CA LYS A 21 -0.85 8.84 -16.53
C LYS A 21 0.42 7.96 -16.66
N ASN A 22 0.79 7.24 -15.61
CA ASN A 22 1.92 6.33 -15.64
C ASN A 22 1.73 5.20 -16.66
N SER A 23 0.54 4.58 -16.65
CA SER A 23 0.19 3.50 -17.60
C SER A 23 0.13 4.00 -19.03
N GLU A 24 -0.44 5.17 -19.27
CA GLU A 24 -0.47 5.81 -20.59
C GLU A 24 0.93 6.13 -21.10
N THR A 25 1.80 6.65 -20.24
CA THR A 25 3.21 6.92 -20.57
C THR A 25 3.95 5.64 -20.92
N CYS A 26 3.77 4.57 -20.14
CA CYS A 26 4.36 3.26 -20.39
C CYS A 26 3.90 2.68 -21.75
N LEU A 27 2.59 2.70 -22.02
CA LEU A 27 2.03 2.21 -23.28
C LEU A 27 2.47 3.07 -24.48
N SER A 28 2.64 4.37 -24.29
CA SER A 28 3.20 5.26 -25.31
C SER A 28 4.65 4.93 -25.63
N ALA A 29 5.48 4.67 -24.61
CA ALA A 29 6.86 4.22 -24.79
C ALA A 29 6.94 2.85 -25.50
N LEU A 30 6.03 1.92 -25.13
CA LEU A 30 5.91 0.62 -25.80
C LEU A 30 5.59 0.78 -27.29
N LYS A 31 4.59 1.59 -27.63
CA LYS A 31 4.23 1.87 -29.03
C LYS A 31 5.36 2.51 -29.84
N GLN A 32 6.20 3.28 -29.18
CA GLN A 32 7.38 3.89 -29.80
C GLN A 32 8.56 2.91 -29.92
N GLY A 33 8.46 1.68 -29.40
CA GLY A 33 9.47 0.63 -29.53
C GLY A 33 10.66 0.79 -28.58
N TYR A 34 10.53 1.50 -27.46
CA TYR A 34 11.57 1.56 -26.44
C TYR A 34 11.72 0.22 -25.73
N LYS A 35 12.98 -0.13 -25.40
CA LYS A 35 13.27 -1.23 -24.47
C LYS A 35 12.94 -0.80 -23.07
N MET A 36 12.31 -1.68 -22.30
CA MET A 36 11.87 -1.37 -20.93
C MET A 36 12.26 -2.49 -19.98
N LEU A 37 12.62 -2.10 -18.75
CA LEU A 37 12.85 -2.96 -17.60
C LEU A 37 11.88 -2.54 -16.49
N PHE A 38 11.23 -3.51 -15.85
CA PHE A 38 10.28 -3.29 -14.76
C PHE A 38 10.85 -3.88 -13.48
N CYS A 39 11.02 -3.04 -12.46
CA CYS A 39 11.52 -3.42 -11.15
C CYS A 39 10.40 -3.19 -10.12
N SER A 40 10.17 -4.16 -9.24
CA SER A 40 9.20 -4.05 -8.14
C SER A 40 9.39 -5.21 -7.17
N ALA A 41 9.18 -4.97 -5.89
CA ALA A 41 9.06 -6.03 -4.89
C ALA A 41 7.72 -6.78 -5.02
N THR A 42 6.65 -6.07 -5.43
CA THR A 42 5.28 -6.61 -5.56
C THR A 42 4.61 -6.05 -6.80
N ASN A 43 4.84 -6.67 -7.95
CA ASN A 43 4.37 -6.13 -9.24
C ASN A 43 2.84 -6.05 -9.34
N ALA A 44 2.15 -7.06 -8.82
CA ALA A 44 0.71 -7.12 -8.77
C ALA A 44 0.26 -8.04 -7.62
N THR A 45 -0.90 -7.77 -7.06
CA THR A 45 -1.56 -8.64 -6.07
C THR A 45 -2.53 -9.62 -6.72
N ASN A 46 -2.95 -9.32 -7.95
CA ASN A 46 -3.81 -10.18 -8.75
C ASN A 46 -3.62 -9.90 -10.25
N PRO A 47 -4.01 -10.80 -11.15
CA PRO A 47 -3.80 -10.64 -12.60
C PRO A 47 -4.55 -9.47 -13.23
N LEU A 48 -5.61 -8.94 -12.59
CA LEU A 48 -6.34 -7.77 -13.09
C LEU A 48 -5.48 -6.50 -13.11
N GLU A 49 -4.44 -6.45 -12.28
CA GLU A 49 -3.51 -5.32 -12.19
C GLU A 49 -2.40 -5.35 -13.25
N LEU A 50 -2.26 -6.44 -13.99
CA LEU A 50 -1.15 -6.68 -14.92
C LEU A 50 -1.37 -6.15 -16.34
N LYS A 51 -2.45 -5.41 -16.62
CA LYS A 51 -2.76 -5.00 -17.98
C LYS A 51 -1.61 -4.28 -18.67
N THR A 52 -1.06 -3.25 -18.06
CA THR A 52 0.00 -2.42 -18.64
C THR A 52 1.33 -3.15 -18.73
N VAL A 53 1.77 -3.71 -17.60
CA VAL A 53 3.04 -4.46 -17.54
C VAL A 53 2.98 -5.69 -18.40
N GLY A 54 1.88 -6.45 -18.39
CA GLY A 54 1.70 -7.66 -19.19
C GLY A 54 1.76 -7.40 -20.70
N MET A 55 1.21 -6.27 -21.18
CA MET A 55 1.40 -5.84 -22.58
C MET A 55 2.87 -5.54 -22.88
N ALA A 56 3.55 -4.87 -21.97
CA ALA A 56 4.94 -4.47 -22.16
C ALA A 56 5.91 -5.67 -22.17
N ILE A 57 5.66 -6.70 -21.35
CA ILE A 57 6.43 -7.95 -21.33
C ILE A 57 5.90 -9.03 -22.31
N LYS A 58 4.92 -8.65 -23.15
CA LYS A 58 4.35 -9.52 -24.20
C LYS A 58 3.66 -10.79 -23.68
N LEU A 59 2.96 -10.69 -22.56
CA LEU A 59 2.00 -11.74 -22.15
C LEU A 59 0.78 -11.74 -23.07
N PHE A 60 0.39 -10.59 -23.55
CA PHE A 60 -0.69 -10.35 -24.52
C PHE A 60 -0.43 -9.03 -25.27
N GLU A 61 -0.96 -8.91 -26.47
CA GLU A 61 -0.69 -7.78 -27.36
C GLU A 61 -1.78 -6.70 -27.33
N ASN A 62 -3.00 -7.08 -26.91
CA ASN A 62 -4.16 -6.19 -26.94
C ASN A 62 -5.16 -6.55 -25.83
N SER A 63 -6.16 -5.68 -25.65
CA SER A 63 -7.18 -5.87 -24.61
C SER A 63 -7.98 -7.17 -24.76
N LYS A 64 -8.24 -7.65 -25.98
CA LYS A 64 -8.98 -8.90 -26.19
C LYS A 64 -8.17 -10.09 -25.66
N GLN A 65 -6.90 -10.17 -26.01
CA GLN A 65 -5.99 -11.21 -25.52
C GLN A 65 -5.78 -11.12 -24.01
N TYR A 66 -5.71 -9.90 -23.44
CA TYR A 66 -5.67 -9.69 -22.00
C TYR A 66 -6.87 -10.34 -21.30
N TYR A 67 -8.10 -10.10 -21.73
CA TYR A 67 -9.26 -10.74 -21.12
C TYR A 67 -9.28 -12.25 -21.29
N THR A 68 -8.86 -12.76 -22.45
CA THR A 68 -8.70 -14.21 -22.67
C THR A 68 -7.69 -14.82 -21.70
N TRP A 69 -6.55 -14.13 -21.51
CA TRP A 69 -5.52 -14.54 -20.57
C TRP A 69 -6.03 -14.50 -19.12
N LEU A 70 -6.78 -13.47 -18.72
CA LEU A 70 -7.39 -13.38 -17.39
C LEU A 70 -8.29 -14.59 -17.08
N TYR A 71 -9.20 -14.94 -18.01
CA TYR A 71 -10.10 -16.07 -17.81
C TYR A 71 -9.34 -17.41 -17.76
N ALA A 72 -8.24 -17.54 -18.46
CA ALA A 72 -7.37 -18.71 -18.39
C ALA A 72 -6.56 -18.79 -17.07
N HIS A 73 -6.51 -17.68 -16.30
CA HIS A 73 -5.75 -17.54 -15.07
C HIS A 73 -6.64 -17.19 -13.85
N GLY A 74 -7.73 -17.93 -13.72
CA GLY A 74 -8.56 -17.88 -12.51
C GLY A 74 -9.44 -16.65 -12.33
N VAL A 75 -9.56 -15.80 -13.35
CA VAL A 75 -10.49 -14.68 -13.31
C VAL A 75 -11.84 -15.11 -13.87
N SER A 76 -12.90 -14.81 -13.18
CA SER A 76 -14.29 -15.08 -13.60
C SER A 76 -15.17 -13.84 -13.45
N LYS A 77 -16.34 -13.86 -14.07
CA LYS A 77 -17.32 -12.79 -13.93
C LYS A 77 -18.19 -13.06 -12.70
N GLY A 78 -17.99 -12.26 -11.67
CA GLY A 78 -18.80 -12.29 -10.46
C GLY A 78 -19.96 -11.29 -10.51
N ARG A 79 -20.72 -11.25 -9.41
CA ARG A 79 -21.89 -10.34 -9.25
C ARG A 79 -21.50 -8.85 -9.35
N PHE A 80 -20.30 -8.50 -8.91
CA PHE A 80 -19.80 -7.12 -8.80
C PHE A 80 -18.63 -6.82 -9.75
N GLY A 81 -18.50 -7.58 -10.84
CA GLY A 81 -17.39 -7.43 -11.79
C GLY A 81 -16.51 -8.65 -11.88
N LEU A 82 -15.28 -8.46 -12.36
CA LEU A 82 -14.30 -9.54 -12.45
C LEU A 82 -13.75 -9.89 -11.07
N GLN A 83 -13.71 -11.17 -10.77
CA GLN A 83 -13.19 -11.73 -9.51
C GLN A 83 -12.05 -12.70 -9.82
N PHE A 84 -11.02 -12.69 -9.00
CA PHE A 84 -9.87 -13.57 -9.10
C PHE A 84 -9.97 -14.70 -8.08
N ASN A 85 -9.76 -15.91 -8.52
CA ASN A 85 -9.58 -17.08 -7.66
C ASN A 85 -8.08 -17.42 -7.60
N ASP A 86 -7.50 -17.41 -6.41
CA ASP A 86 -6.08 -17.51 -6.11
C ASP A 86 -5.66 -18.93 -5.67
N ASP A 87 -6.29 -19.97 -6.21
CA ASP A 87 -5.86 -21.33 -5.88
C ASP A 87 -4.41 -21.61 -6.34
N LYS A 88 -3.79 -22.62 -5.73
CA LYS A 88 -2.36 -22.91 -5.91
C LYS A 88 -1.97 -23.18 -7.36
N GLU A 89 -2.81 -23.86 -8.12
CA GLU A 89 -2.53 -24.19 -9.52
C GLU A 89 -2.58 -22.95 -10.40
N VAL A 90 -3.52 -22.05 -10.14
CA VAL A 90 -3.61 -20.76 -10.84
C VAL A 90 -2.39 -19.88 -10.53
N LEU A 91 -1.98 -19.80 -9.25
CA LEU A 91 -0.80 -19.03 -8.86
C LEU A 91 0.49 -19.58 -9.49
N LYS A 92 0.63 -20.93 -9.56
CA LYS A 92 1.75 -21.58 -10.23
C LYS A 92 1.79 -21.22 -11.71
N LYS A 93 0.67 -21.32 -12.41
CA LYS A 93 0.56 -20.97 -13.83
C LYS A 93 0.89 -19.51 -14.10
N LEU A 94 0.41 -18.59 -13.25
CA LEU A 94 0.76 -17.17 -13.32
C LEU A 94 2.27 -16.94 -13.15
N HIS A 95 2.88 -17.65 -12.19
CA HIS A 95 4.31 -17.57 -11.96
C HIS A 95 5.10 -18.06 -13.18
N GLU A 96 4.72 -19.19 -13.75
CA GLU A 96 5.36 -19.76 -14.96
C GLU A 96 5.27 -18.79 -16.15
N ASP A 97 4.10 -18.23 -16.42
CA ASP A 97 3.90 -17.28 -17.53
C ASP A 97 4.77 -16.02 -17.41
N ILE A 98 4.94 -15.52 -16.18
CA ILE A 98 5.65 -14.27 -15.95
C ILE A 98 7.16 -14.47 -15.83
N PHE A 99 7.61 -15.46 -15.04
CA PHE A 99 9.01 -15.54 -14.62
C PHE A 99 9.87 -16.53 -15.41
N VAL A 100 9.30 -17.54 -16.09
CA VAL A 100 10.13 -18.53 -16.82
C VAL A 100 10.91 -17.89 -17.99
N ASN A 101 10.29 -16.97 -18.74
CA ASN A 101 10.91 -16.39 -19.93
C ASN A 101 10.91 -14.85 -19.99
N ARG A 102 10.28 -14.17 -19.04
CA ARG A 102 10.02 -12.72 -19.12
C ARG A 102 10.49 -11.93 -17.93
N GLY A 103 10.87 -12.60 -16.86
CA GLY A 103 11.29 -11.94 -15.64
C GLY A 103 12.18 -12.82 -14.77
N VAL A 104 12.75 -12.21 -13.75
CA VAL A 104 13.50 -12.89 -12.70
C VAL A 104 12.87 -12.50 -11.37
N ARG A 105 12.65 -13.48 -10.50
CA ARG A 105 12.22 -13.28 -9.14
C ARG A 105 13.34 -13.68 -8.20
N LEU A 106 13.79 -12.74 -7.40
CA LEU A 106 14.70 -12.99 -6.29
C LEU A 106 13.87 -13.07 -5.01
N THR A 107 14.11 -14.10 -4.22
CA THR A 107 13.56 -14.25 -2.86
C THR A 107 14.69 -14.15 -1.86
N ARG A 108 14.38 -13.87 -0.60
CA ARG A 108 15.39 -13.80 0.47
C ARG A 108 16.27 -15.04 0.49
N ASP A 109 15.67 -16.22 0.34
CA ASP A 109 16.37 -17.52 0.36
C ASP A 109 17.36 -17.71 -0.80
N THR A 110 17.23 -16.91 -1.87
CA THR A 110 18.11 -16.98 -3.06
C THR A 110 19.26 -15.99 -2.99
N ILE A 111 19.28 -15.07 -2.00
CA ILE A 111 20.31 -14.04 -1.83
C ILE A 111 21.27 -14.49 -0.74
N PRO A 112 22.54 -14.79 -1.05
CA PRO A 112 23.52 -15.17 -0.03
C PRO A 112 23.69 -14.08 1.03
N ASN A 113 23.73 -14.48 2.29
CA ASN A 113 23.92 -13.56 3.43
C ASN A 113 22.86 -12.44 3.53
N PHE A 114 21.64 -12.65 3.02
CA PHE A 114 20.58 -11.68 3.24
C PHE A 114 20.21 -11.65 4.72
N PRO A 115 20.11 -10.47 5.35
CA PRO A 115 19.76 -10.37 6.77
C PRO A 115 18.40 -11.03 7.05
N GLU A 116 18.30 -11.73 8.16
CA GLU A 116 17.02 -12.23 8.64
C GLU A 116 16.10 -11.06 8.97
N SER A 117 14.85 -11.15 8.55
CA SER A 117 13.82 -10.20 8.95
C SER A 117 13.04 -10.80 10.09
N GLN A 118 13.04 -10.13 11.22
CA GLN A 118 12.20 -10.46 12.34
C GLN A 118 10.91 -9.65 12.22
N ILE A 119 9.77 -10.34 12.35
CA ILE A 119 8.44 -9.70 12.41
C ILE A 119 7.82 -10.23 13.70
N ASP A 120 7.71 -9.34 14.68
CA ASP A 120 7.05 -9.63 15.93
C ASP A 120 5.64 -9.04 15.89
N ALA A 121 4.67 -9.83 16.35
CA ALA A 121 3.30 -9.38 16.53
C ALA A 121 2.98 -9.38 18.01
N GLU A 122 2.77 -8.21 18.57
CA GLU A 122 2.45 -8.03 19.97
C GLU A 122 0.97 -7.64 20.12
N CYS A 123 0.35 -8.21 21.16
CA CYS A 123 -1.00 -7.83 21.57
C CYS A 123 -0.88 -6.93 22.79
N TYR A 124 -1.44 -5.74 22.69
CA TYR A 124 -1.50 -4.80 23.80
C TYR A 124 -2.89 -4.79 24.41
N ASP A 125 -2.97 -4.90 25.72
CA ASP A 125 -4.21 -4.68 26.45
C ASP A 125 -4.49 -3.17 26.50
N MET A 126 -5.69 -2.81 26.08
CA MET A 126 -6.17 -1.42 26.17
C MET A 126 -7.02 -1.25 27.45
N GLU A 127 -7.05 -0.05 27.95
CA GLU A 127 -7.98 0.30 29.03
C GLU A 127 -9.42 0.00 28.64
N GLU A 128 -10.22 -0.44 29.60
CA GLU A 128 -11.62 -0.86 29.42
C GLU A 128 -12.46 0.20 28.69
N ASP A 129 -12.26 1.46 29.03
CA ASP A 129 -12.94 2.60 28.37
C ASP A 129 -12.61 2.70 26.88
N ALA A 130 -11.36 2.45 26.50
CA ALA A 130 -10.93 2.47 25.11
C ALA A 130 -11.50 1.26 24.33
N GLN A 131 -11.48 0.09 24.96
CA GLN A 131 -12.11 -1.11 24.38
C GLN A 131 -13.60 -0.90 24.15
N ASN A 132 -14.33 -0.35 25.14
CA ASN A 132 -15.75 -0.06 25.04
C ASN A 132 -16.05 0.96 23.93
N LYS A 133 -15.23 2.01 23.78
CA LYS A 133 -15.36 2.95 22.66
C LYS A 133 -15.19 2.27 21.30
N ILE A 134 -14.19 1.40 21.15
CA ILE A 134 -13.97 0.65 19.91
C ILE A 134 -15.15 -0.27 19.61
N ASN A 135 -15.64 -1.00 20.60
CA ASN A 135 -16.79 -1.91 20.44
C ASN A 135 -18.07 -1.14 20.03
N ASN A 136 -18.28 0.04 20.61
CA ASN A 136 -19.40 0.90 20.23
C ASN A 136 -19.27 1.39 18.77
N ILE A 137 -18.05 1.78 18.32
CA ILE A 137 -17.80 2.19 16.94
C ILE A 137 -18.09 1.06 15.97
N TYR A 138 -17.70 -0.18 16.28
CA TYR A 138 -18.02 -1.36 15.45
C TYR A 138 -19.53 -1.61 15.40
N SER A 139 -20.22 -1.55 16.53
CA SER A 139 -21.67 -1.73 16.62
C SER A 139 -22.43 -0.68 15.80
N GLU A 140 -22.00 0.60 15.87
CA GLU A 140 -22.56 1.68 15.04
C GLU A 140 -22.34 1.42 13.55
N MET A 141 -21.14 0.99 13.17
CA MET A 141 -20.79 0.66 11.78
C MET A 141 -21.65 -0.49 11.25
N GLU A 142 -21.80 -1.59 12.01
CA GLU A 142 -22.62 -2.73 11.64
C GLU A 142 -24.09 -2.32 11.44
N ALA A 143 -24.62 -1.52 12.36
CA ALA A 143 -26.00 -1.00 12.25
C ALA A 143 -26.19 -0.09 11.03
N GLU A 144 -25.17 0.70 10.65
CA GLU A 144 -25.18 1.53 9.43
C GLU A 144 -25.13 0.64 8.18
N LEU A 145 -24.25 -0.35 8.15
CA LEU A 145 -24.13 -1.31 7.03
C LEU A 145 -25.43 -2.10 6.82
N ASP A 146 -26.08 -2.57 7.89
CA ASP A 146 -27.36 -3.25 7.82
C ASP A 146 -28.48 -2.37 7.22
N LYS A 147 -28.51 -1.09 7.60
CA LYS A 147 -29.46 -0.12 7.02
C LYS A 147 -29.19 0.10 5.53
N LEU A 148 -27.92 0.20 5.14
CA LEU A 148 -27.50 0.37 3.75
C LEU A 148 -27.85 -0.86 2.90
N GLN A 149 -27.60 -2.06 3.40
CA GLN A 149 -27.96 -3.31 2.72
C GLN A 149 -29.47 -3.45 2.50
N LYS A 150 -30.28 -3.06 3.50
CA LYS A 150 -31.74 -3.04 3.37
C LYS A 150 -32.22 -2.03 2.32
N LYS A 151 -31.54 -0.88 2.16
CA LYS A 151 -31.82 0.13 1.12
C LYS A 151 -31.40 -0.36 -0.27
N ILE A 152 -30.23 -0.98 -0.41
CA ILE A 152 -29.72 -1.50 -1.69
C ILE A 152 -30.62 -2.61 -2.24
N LYS A 153 -31.24 -3.42 -1.40
CA LYS A 153 -32.23 -4.42 -1.83
C LYS A 153 -33.50 -3.80 -2.42
N LYS A 154 -33.77 -2.51 -2.14
CA LYS A 154 -34.93 -1.75 -2.67
C LYS A 154 -34.59 -0.87 -3.87
N GLU A 155 -33.36 -0.36 -3.95
CA GLU A 155 -32.92 0.57 -4.99
C GLU A 155 -31.54 0.13 -5.45
N SER A 156 -31.40 -0.33 -6.69
CA SER A 156 -30.14 -0.83 -7.27
C SER A 156 -29.09 0.30 -7.48
N LYS A 157 -28.64 0.97 -6.41
CA LYS A 157 -27.61 2.03 -6.45
C LYS A 157 -26.60 1.91 -5.30
N GLU A 158 -25.34 1.73 -5.73
CA GLU A 158 -24.04 2.13 -5.24
C GLU A 158 -23.48 1.67 -3.87
N ASN A 159 -22.38 0.88 -3.97
CA ASN A 159 -21.49 0.43 -2.88
C ASN A 159 -20.65 1.55 -2.21
N THR A 160 -20.71 2.80 -2.69
CA THR A 160 -19.89 3.92 -2.20
C THR A 160 -20.18 4.26 -0.74
N SER A 161 -21.41 4.07 -0.29
CA SER A 161 -21.83 4.37 1.08
C SER A 161 -21.32 3.36 2.12
N GLU A 162 -21.25 2.06 1.77
CA GLU A 162 -20.73 1.01 2.68
C GLU A 162 -19.23 1.22 2.95
N LEU A 163 -18.44 1.45 1.90
CA LEU A 163 -17.01 1.74 2.04
C LEU A 163 -16.76 3.00 2.89
N THR A 164 -17.58 4.03 2.72
CA THR A 164 -17.48 5.26 3.51
C THR A 164 -17.76 5.03 4.99
N ALA A 165 -18.76 4.19 5.33
CA ALA A 165 -19.04 3.84 6.72
C ALA A 165 -17.86 3.09 7.36
N ILE A 166 -17.28 2.12 6.65
CA ILE A 166 -16.09 1.38 7.10
C ILE A 166 -14.90 2.31 7.31
N LEU A 167 -14.63 3.22 6.38
CA LEU A 167 -13.50 4.16 6.50
C LEU A 167 -13.67 5.10 7.69
N ARG A 168 -14.87 5.62 7.95
CA ARG A 168 -15.17 6.46 9.12
C ARG A 168 -14.96 5.70 10.44
N ALA A 169 -15.40 4.45 10.50
CA ALA A 169 -15.18 3.62 11.68
C ALA A 169 -13.69 3.39 11.94
N ARG A 170 -12.92 3.03 10.90
CA ARG A 170 -11.46 2.85 11.00
C ARG A 170 -10.75 4.12 11.47
N GLN A 171 -11.14 5.30 10.97
CA GLN A 171 -10.59 6.58 11.39
C GLN A 171 -10.85 6.85 12.87
N LYS A 172 -12.10 6.66 13.34
CA LYS A 172 -12.44 6.82 14.76
C LYS A 172 -11.66 5.84 15.65
N ILE A 173 -11.52 4.57 15.22
CA ILE A 173 -10.77 3.55 15.96
C ILE A 173 -9.29 3.91 16.05
N GLU A 174 -8.67 4.40 14.97
CA GLU A 174 -7.26 4.80 14.98
C GLU A 174 -7.04 5.97 15.95
N LEU A 175 -7.97 6.94 16.01
CA LEU A 175 -7.91 8.02 16.99
C LEU A 175 -8.06 7.56 18.45
N VAL A 176 -8.90 6.53 18.72
CA VAL A 176 -9.03 5.95 20.06
C VAL A 176 -7.70 5.30 20.52
N LYS A 177 -6.88 4.84 19.58
CA LYS A 177 -5.58 4.21 19.85
C LYS A 177 -4.43 5.21 20.08
N VAL A 178 -4.64 6.49 19.89
CA VAL A 178 -3.58 7.52 20.04
C VAL A 178 -2.88 7.46 21.40
N PRO A 179 -3.55 7.32 22.55
CA PRO A 179 -2.85 7.16 23.84
C PRO A 179 -1.87 5.98 23.85
N LEU A 180 -2.29 4.81 23.38
CA LEU A 180 -1.44 3.63 23.28
C LEU A 180 -0.22 3.87 22.37
N PHE A 181 -0.40 4.53 21.22
CA PHE A 181 0.70 4.86 20.33
C PHE A 181 1.73 5.77 21.00
N ILE A 182 1.27 6.71 21.86
CA ILE A 182 2.16 7.60 22.62
C ILE A 182 2.99 6.79 23.61
N GLU A 183 2.36 5.92 24.41
CA GLU A 183 3.06 5.06 25.36
C GLU A 183 4.16 4.21 24.68
N MET A 184 3.82 3.57 23.56
CA MET A 184 4.77 2.78 22.78
C MET A 184 5.95 3.62 22.25
N VAL A 185 5.67 4.84 21.77
CA VAL A 185 6.70 5.75 21.28
C VAL A 185 7.61 6.21 22.43
N GLU A 186 7.03 6.61 23.56
CA GLU A 186 7.78 7.06 24.74
C GLU A 186 8.68 5.94 25.28
N GLU A 187 8.16 4.73 25.43
CA GLU A 187 8.94 3.55 25.83
C GLU A 187 10.11 3.27 24.89
N ALA A 188 9.87 3.31 23.57
CA ALA A 188 10.91 3.10 22.58
C ALA A 188 12.00 4.18 22.64
N ILE A 189 11.63 5.46 22.84
CA ILE A 189 12.58 6.56 23.00
C ILE A 189 13.40 6.42 24.28
N GLU A 190 12.77 6.02 25.40
CA GLU A 190 13.47 5.75 26.67
C GLU A 190 14.49 4.60 26.52
N ASN A 191 14.18 3.60 25.71
CA ASN A 191 15.08 2.50 25.36
C ASN A 191 16.16 2.87 24.33
N GLY A 192 16.27 4.15 23.97
CA GLY A 192 17.31 4.65 23.06
C GLY A 192 17.01 4.47 21.58
N MET A 193 15.81 4.05 21.17
CA MET A 193 15.43 3.78 19.78
C MET A 193 14.90 5.03 19.08
N SER A 194 15.11 5.10 17.76
CA SER A 194 14.43 6.04 16.88
C SER A 194 13.15 5.40 16.33
N VAL A 195 12.05 6.16 16.27
CA VAL A 195 10.70 5.63 16.06
C VAL A 195 10.05 6.17 14.80
N VAL A 196 9.57 5.27 13.96
CA VAL A 196 8.74 5.59 12.80
C VAL A 196 7.30 5.14 13.08
N VAL A 197 6.36 6.08 13.13
CA VAL A 197 4.94 5.75 13.34
C VAL A 197 4.19 5.88 12.02
N PHE A 198 3.69 4.75 11.51
CA PHE A 198 2.85 4.73 10.32
C PHE A 198 1.37 4.83 10.67
N CYS A 199 0.69 5.84 10.14
CA CYS A 199 -0.73 6.07 10.34
C CYS A 199 -1.49 6.07 9.00
N ASN A 200 -2.75 5.64 9.04
CA ASN A 200 -3.62 5.69 7.85
C ASN A 200 -4.25 7.07 7.65
N PHE A 201 -4.53 7.80 8.72
CA PHE A 201 -5.33 9.01 8.68
C PHE A 201 -4.54 10.24 9.15
N THR A 202 -4.78 11.37 8.49
CA THR A 202 -4.12 12.63 8.80
C THR A 202 -4.45 13.13 10.20
N GLU A 203 -5.70 12.96 10.65
CA GLU A 203 -6.14 13.37 11.97
C GLU A 203 -5.39 12.65 13.10
N THR A 204 -5.03 11.39 12.89
CA THR A 204 -4.17 10.63 13.83
C THR A 204 -2.77 11.22 13.87
N ILE A 205 -2.21 11.57 12.69
CA ILE A 205 -0.89 12.22 12.61
C ILE A 205 -0.91 13.57 13.32
N ASP A 206 -1.94 14.37 13.10
CA ASP A 206 -2.07 15.69 13.73
C ASP A 206 -2.18 15.54 15.26
N ALA A 207 -2.97 14.58 15.76
CA ALA A 207 -3.10 14.30 17.19
C ALA A 207 -1.79 13.80 17.83
N LEU A 208 -1.05 12.92 17.16
CA LEU A 208 0.25 12.44 17.60
C LEU A 208 1.31 13.56 17.56
N SER A 209 1.32 14.36 16.49
CA SER A 209 2.22 15.51 16.34
C SER A 209 2.10 16.50 17.49
N GLU A 210 0.87 16.82 17.89
CA GLU A 210 0.60 17.73 19.02
C GLU A 210 1.09 17.13 20.34
N ARG A 211 0.74 15.89 20.62
CA ARG A 211 1.05 15.24 21.91
C ARG A 211 2.52 14.87 22.07
N LEU A 212 3.17 14.37 21.01
CA LEU A 212 4.60 14.04 21.00
C LEU A 212 5.47 15.26 20.72
N ASN A 213 4.88 16.45 20.52
CA ASN A 213 5.56 17.69 20.20
C ASN A 213 6.57 17.53 19.04
N THR A 214 6.22 16.76 18.02
CA THR A 214 7.06 16.56 16.83
C THR A 214 6.44 17.20 15.59
N LYS A 215 7.27 17.86 14.79
CA LYS A 215 6.91 18.39 13.46
C LYS A 215 7.52 17.55 12.32
N CYS A 216 8.19 16.48 12.66
CA CYS A 216 8.83 15.58 11.70
C CYS A 216 7.74 14.67 11.09
N ILE A 217 7.12 15.13 10.00
CA ILE A 217 5.95 14.51 9.38
C ILE A 217 6.19 14.28 7.90
N VAL A 218 5.83 13.08 7.42
CA VAL A 218 5.73 12.73 6.00
C VAL A 218 4.27 12.45 5.66
N ASN A 219 3.64 13.40 4.99
CA ASN A 219 2.25 13.32 4.55
C ASN A 219 2.12 13.79 3.10
N GLY A 220 1.09 13.31 2.38
CA GLY A 220 0.78 13.70 0.99
C GLY A 220 0.14 15.09 0.84
N GLU A 221 -0.26 15.75 1.93
CA GLU A 221 -0.87 17.07 1.87
C GLU A 221 0.14 18.16 1.52
N ALA A 222 -0.33 19.17 0.77
CA ALA A 222 0.51 20.27 0.29
C ALA A 222 1.21 21.05 1.42
N LYS A 223 0.59 21.14 2.59
CA LYS A 223 1.17 21.82 3.78
C LYS A 223 2.49 21.18 4.24
N TYR A 224 2.67 19.87 4.02
CA TYR A 224 3.86 19.11 4.43
C TYR A 224 4.88 18.91 3.30
N ALA A 225 4.50 19.17 2.04
CA ALA A 225 5.33 18.85 0.88
C ALA A 225 6.71 19.52 0.90
N LYS A 226 6.80 20.77 1.37
CA LYS A 226 8.07 21.53 1.41
C LYS A 226 9.04 20.99 2.46
N ALA A 227 8.55 20.51 3.60
CA ALA A 227 9.39 20.02 4.68
C ALA A 227 9.71 18.52 4.58
N ARG A 228 9.07 17.80 3.67
CA ARG A 228 9.15 16.33 3.57
C ARG A 228 10.57 15.80 3.53
N GLN A 229 11.37 16.31 2.60
CA GLN A 229 12.77 15.83 2.44
C GLN A 229 13.60 16.19 3.66
N GLN A 230 13.48 17.42 4.16
CA GLN A 230 14.17 17.86 5.36
C GLN A 230 13.83 17.02 6.58
N ASN A 231 12.55 16.65 6.77
CA ASN A 231 12.12 15.79 7.86
C ASN A 231 12.74 14.39 7.77
N ILE A 232 12.86 13.82 6.57
CA ILE A 232 13.53 12.54 6.34
C ILE A 232 15.04 12.66 6.67
N ASP A 233 15.68 13.70 6.17
CA ASP A 233 17.12 13.93 6.38
C ASP A 233 17.43 14.16 7.87
N ASP A 234 16.58 14.91 8.57
CA ASP A 234 16.73 15.17 10.01
C ASP A 234 16.49 13.92 10.85
N PHE A 235 15.57 13.05 10.44
CA PHE A 235 15.37 11.74 11.08
C PHE A 235 16.57 10.82 10.85
N GLN A 236 17.06 10.70 9.62
CA GLN A 236 18.24 9.89 9.29
C GLN A 236 19.51 10.37 10.00
N ALA A 237 19.64 11.67 10.21
CA ALA A 237 20.76 12.27 10.92
C ALA A 237 20.62 12.27 12.45
N ASP A 238 19.61 11.60 12.98
CA ASP A 238 19.27 11.50 14.42
C ASP A 238 19.04 12.87 15.11
N LYS A 239 18.70 13.91 14.32
CA LYS A 239 18.26 15.21 14.84
C LYS A 239 16.81 15.17 15.34
N GLN A 240 16.03 14.28 14.76
CA GLN A 240 14.66 13.96 15.15
C GLN A 240 14.56 12.45 15.35
N ARG A 241 14.14 12.03 16.52
CA ARG A 241 14.02 10.61 16.87
C ARG A 241 12.63 10.03 16.63
N ILE A 242 11.66 10.88 16.33
CA ILE A 242 10.28 10.48 16.03
C ILE A 242 9.90 11.06 14.67
N ILE A 243 9.46 10.19 13.76
CA ILE A 243 8.88 10.60 12.49
C ILE A 243 7.50 9.98 12.31
N LEU A 244 6.52 10.82 11.99
CA LEU A 244 5.13 10.40 11.72
C LEU A 244 4.90 10.31 10.21
N VAL A 245 4.41 9.18 9.74
CA VAL A 245 4.31 8.89 8.32
C VAL A 245 2.90 8.46 7.94
N ASN A 246 2.29 9.14 6.98
CA ASN A 246 1.07 8.62 6.36
C ASN A 246 1.42 7.46 5.44
N ILE A 247 0.77 6.31 5.61
CA ILE A 247 1.07 5.08 4.84
C ILE A 247 0.97 5.31 3.33
N GLN A 248 0.00 6.09 2.85
CA GLN A 248 -0.17 6.35 1.42
C GLN A 248 0.94 7.25 0.86
N ALA A 249 1.48 8.15 1.66
CA ALA A 249 2.53 9.08 1.26
C ALA A 249 3.93 8.51 1.46
N GLY A 250 4.12 7.62 2.42
CA GLY A 250 5.40 7.09 2.86
C GLY A 250 5.57 5.57 2.71
N GLY A 251 4.55 4.86 2.24
CA GLY A 251 4.57 3.40 2.14
C GLY A 251 5.48 2.83 1.05
N ALA A 252 6.06 3.67 0.18
CA ALA A 252 7.01 3.23 -0.84
C ALA A 252 8.03 4.33 -1.17
N GLY A 253 9.28 3.92 -1.39
CA GLY A 253 10.35 4.80 -1.84
C GLY A 253 10.92 5.75 -0.78
N LEU A 254 10.67 5.49 0.51
CA LEU A 254 11.34 6.17 1.62
C LEU A 254 12.39 5.25 2.23
N SER A 255 13.56 5.80 2.45
CA SER A 255 14.58 5.20 3.29
C SER A 255 14.55 5.93 4.63
N LEU A 256 14.12 5.22 5.67
CA LEU A 256 13.98 5.76 7.02
C LEU A 256 14.94 5.06 8.00
N HIS A 257 16.07 4.58 7.49
CA HIS A 257 17.12 4.05 8.34
C HIS A 257 17.83 5.19 9.09
N ASP A 258 18.24 4.90 10.27
CA ASP A 258 19.13 5.74 11.06
C ASP A 258 20.57 5.56 10.56
N LEU A 259 21.27 6.65 10.31
CA LEU A 259 22.67 6.65 9.87
C LEU A 259 23.64 6.36 11.03
N ASN A 260 23.20 6.51 12.27
CA ASN A 260 24.00 6.32 13.47
C ASN A 260 23.81 4.91 14.08
N GLY A 261 22.80 4.15 13.64
CA GLY A 261 22.56 2.77 14.07
C GLY A 261 21.95 2.64 15.47
N ASN A 262 21.03 3.54 15.82
CA ASN A 262 20.30 3.48 17.11
C ASN A 262 19.04 2.63 17.01
#